data_d9e7b42687cafaf847ded6e50c0d2b96
#
_entry.id   d9e7b42687cafaf847ded6e50c0d2b96
#
_cell.length_a   1.000
_cell.length_b   1.000
_cell.length_c   1.000
_cell.angle_alpha   90.00
_cell.angle_beta   90.00
_cell.angle_gamma   90.00
#
_symmetry.space_group_name_H-M   'P 1'
#
loop_
_entity.id
_entity.type
_entity.pdbx_description
1 polymer ?
#
loop_
_entity_poly.entity_id
_entity_poly.type
_entity_poly.pdbx_seq_one_letter_code
_entity_poly.pdbx_strand_id
1 'polypeptide(L)'
;MMFAKYQYVLKSYVDADGNMLGTDNSDAEKFDMTSLLRRTDEFDEEVSVYGVETDSAYVELKDMDSLKDNEGYISDSFADKYSIKPGDTIKLDAQYEKKTYKFKVKGIYNKSQSIAVFMPIEHFADTFDFADGRFSGFLSDTRIKDIDESNIATTITIRDITKMADQLDHSMGSYMQYFQVLCILLSAVMIYLLTKLIIEKNETAISMTKILGY
;
A
#
# COMPACT_ATOMS: atom_id res chain seq x y z
N MET A 1 -1.87 -1.40 4.47
CA MET A 1 -1.88 -0.10 5.16
C MET A 1 -2.52 -0.28 6.53
N MET A 2 -2.02 0.41 7.55
CA MET A 2 -2.65 0.38 8.89
C MET A 2 -3.00 1.79 9.32
N PHE A 3 -4.20 1.93 9.84
CA PHE A 3 -4.70 3.18 10.41
C PHE A 3 -4.54 3.20 11.94
N ALA A 4 -4.62 2.04 12.59
CA ALA A 4 -4.56 1.81 14.01
C ALA A 4 -3.52 0.73 14.36
N LYS A 5 -3.19 0.53 15.65
CA LYS A 5 -2.26 -0.54 16.08
C LYS A 5 -2.78 -1.94 15.79
N TYR A 6 -4.10 -2.10 15.80
CA TYR A 6 -4.81 -3.33 15.46
C TYR A 6 -5.88 -3.02 14.43
N GLN A 7 -5.91 -3.79 13.38
CA GLN A 7 -6.98 -3.78 12.38
C GLN A 7 -7.57 -5.18 12.32
N TYR A 8 -8.81 -5.31 12.78
CA TYR A 8 -9.55 -6.55 12.77
C TYR A 8 -10.44 -6.60 11.53
N VAL A 9 -10.25 -7.62 10.70
CA VAL A 9 -11.14 -7.91 9.58
C VAL A 9 -12.03 -9.07 9.98
N LEU A 10 -13.32 -8.89 9.91
CA LEU A 10 -14.32 -9.88 10.28
C LEU A 10 -14.69 -10.77 9.09
N LYS A 11 -15.12 -12.00 9.36
CA LYS A 11 -15.72 -12.87 8.35
C LYS A 11 -17.11 -12.41 7.93
N SER A 12 -17.84 -11.87 8.89
CA SER A 12 -19.17 -11.30 8.73
C SER A 12 -19.35 -10.19 9.79
N TYR A 13 -20.20 -9.23 9.53
CA TYR A 13 -20.62 -8.21 10.49
C TYR A 13 -21.71 -8.69 11.46
N VAL A 14 -22.22 -9.90 11.24
CA VAL A 14 -23.18 -10.57 12.12
C VAL A 14 -22.63 -11.90 12.60
N ASP A 15 -23.05 -12.32 13.79
CA ASP A 15 -22.75 -13.62 14.37
C ASP A 15 -23.60 -14.76 13.74
N ALA A 16 -23.43 -15.99 14.24
CA ALA A 16 -24.17 -17.16 13.77
C ALA A 16 -25.68 -17.07 14.01
N ASP A 17 -26.12 -16.27 14.97
CA ASP A 17 -27.53 -16.05 15.33
C ASP A 17 -28.12 -14.85 14.57
N GLY A 18 -27.33 -14.15 13.76
CA GLY A 18 -27.75 -12.99 12.97
C GLY A 18 -27.70 -11.66 13.72
N ASN A 19 -27.10 -11.61 14.93
CA ASN A 19 -26.93 -10.38 15.67
C ASN A 19 -25.70 -9.63 15.16
N MET A 20 -25.78 -8.31 15.09
CA MET A 20 -24.67 -7.47 14.70
C MET A 20 -23.52 -7.61 15.71
N LEU A 21 -22.32 -7.89 15.22
CA LEU A 21 -21.12 -7.94 16.05
C LEU A 21 -20.79 -6.55 16.61
N GLY A 22 -20.45 -6.51 17.86
CA GLY A 22 -20.06 -5.30 18.59
C GLY A 22 -18.88 -5.59 19.50
N THR A 23 -18.31 -4.55 20.08
CA THR A 23 -17.25 -4.63 21.10
C THR A 23 -17.51 -3.56 22.15
N ASP A 24 -17.19 -3.88 23.40
CA ASP A 24 -17.22 -2.93 24.54
C ASP A 24 -15.94 -2.06 24.59
N ASN A 25 -15.03 -2.27 23.64
CA ASN A 25 -13.78 -1.51 23.55
C ASN A 25 -14.07 -0.10 23.04
N SER A 26 -13.86 0.88 23.91
CA SER A 26 -14.12 2.30 23.61
C SER A 26 -13.23 2.90 22.53
N ASP A 27 -12.10 2.25 22.25
CA ASP A 27 -11.17 2.71 21.20
C ASP A 27 -11.50 2.12 19.82
N ALA A 28 -12.48 1.19 19.75
CA ALA A 28 -12.79 0.52 18.52
C ALA A 28 -13.71 1.36 17.63
N GLU A 29 -13.28 1.60 16.41
CA GLU A 29 -14.06 2.26 15.37
C GLU A 29 -14.36 1.28 14.25
N LYS A 30 -15.58 1.35 13.72
CA LYS A 30 -15.98 0.52 12.58
C LYS A 30 -15.40 1.07 11.29
N PHE A 31 -15.03 0.17 10.40
CA PHE A 31 -14.74 0.51 9.02
C PHE A 31 -15.38 -0.49 8.07
N ASP A 32 -15.69 -0.06 6.88
CA ASP A 32 -16.02 -0.95 5.77
C ASP A 32 -15.01 -0.79 4.65
N MET A 33 -14.86 -1.81 3.82
CA MET A 33 -13.95 -1.74 2.69
C MET A 33 -14.43 -2.59 1.51
N THR A 34 -14.12 -2.11 0.32
CA THR A 34 -14.26 -2.86 -0.93
C THR A 34 -13.12 -2.51 -1.88
N SER A 35 -12.92 -3.34 -2.88
CA SER A 35 -11.93 -3.10 -3.94
C SER A 35 -12.62 -2.81 -5.26
N LEU A 36 -12.18 -1.78 -5.93
CA LEU A 36 -12.57 -1.43 -7.30
C LEU A 36 -11.35 -1.43 -8.20
N LEU A 37 -11.57 -1.42 -9.50
CA LEU A 37 -10.50 -1.38 -10.50
C LEU A 37 -10.46 -0.02 -11.19
N ARG A 38 -9.28 0.56 -11.24
CA ARG A 38 -8.96 1.62 -12.18
C ARG A 38 -8.40 1.00 -13.45
N ARG A 39 -9.17 1.01 -14.51
CA ARG A 39 -8.72 0.52 -15.80
C ARG A 39 -7.84 1.57 -16.48
N THR A 40 -6.69 1.16 -16.91
CA THR A 40 -5.77 1.94 -17.75
C THR A 40 -5.48 1.16 -19.03
N ASP A 41 -4.88 1.80 -20.03
CA ASP A 41 -4.55 1.15 -21.30
C ASP A 41 -3.48 0.05 -21.15
N GLU A 42 -2.69 0.08 -20.07
CA GLU A 42 -1.58 -0.85 -19.84
C GLU A 42 -1.93 -1.95 -18.84
N PHE A 43 -2.69 -1.63 -17.79
CA PHE A 43 -3.05 -2.58 -16.71
C PHE A 43 -4.26 -2.09 -15.93
N ASP A 44 -4.91 -3.03 -15.26
CA ASP A 44 -5.95 -2.75 -14.27
C ASP A 44 -5.29 -2.61 -12.88
N GLU A 45 -5.57 -1.51 -12.19
CA GLU A 45 -5.06 -1.27 -10.84
C GLU A 45 -6.17 -1.36 -9.81
N GLU A 46 -5.91 -2.13 -8.76
CA GLU A 46 -6.83 -2.25 -7.63
C GLU A 46 -6.77 -1.00 -6.76
N VAL A 47 -7.93 -0.43 -6.50
CA VAL A 47 -8.13 0.74 -5.66
C VAL A 47 -8.99 0.33 -4.48
N SER A 48 -8.46 0.44 -3.28
CA SER A 48 -9.23 0.18 -2.06
C SER A 48 -10.15 1.35 -1.75
N VAL A 49 -11.43 1.09 -1.52
CA VAL A 49 -12.38 2.11 -1.06
C VAL A 49 -12.73 1.80 0.39
N TYR A 50 -12.53 2.78 1.25
CA TYR A 50 -12.78 2.69 2.69
C TYR A 50 -13.96 3.57 3.08
N GLY A 51 -14.94 2.96 3.75
CA GLY A 51 -15.95 3.64 4.54
C GLY A 51 -15.46 3.73 5.98
N VAL A 52 -15.31 4.95 6.51
CA VAL A 52 -14.81 5.21 7.86
C VAL A 52 -15.77 6.10 8.63
N GLU A 53 -15.73 6.07 9.95
CA GLU A 53 -16.54 6.94 10.80
C GLU A 53 -16.17 8.40 10.56
N THR A 54 -17.16 9.29 10.59
CA THR A 54 -16.97 10.72 10.24
C THR A 54 -16.08 11.45 11.24
N ASP A 55 -16.08 11.02 12.49
CA ASP A 55 -15.28 11.51 13.62
C ASP A 55 -14.09 10.59 13.98
N SER A 56 -13.66 9.77 13.02
CA SER A 56 -12.59 8.79 13.23
C SER A 56 -11.31 9.43 13.79
N ALA A 57 -10.79 8.88 14.89
CA ALA A 57 -9.49 9.22 15.44
C ALA A 57 -8.33 8.60 14.65
N TYR A 58 -8.60 7.57 13.85
CA TYR A 58 -7.60 6.83 13.07
C TYR A 58 -7.44 7.36 11.65
N VAL A 59 -8.54 7.83 11.06
CA VAL A 59 -8.55 8.40 9.70
C VAL A 59 -9.06 9.84 9.78
N GLU A 60 -8.19 10.72 10.22
CA GLU A 60 -8.50 12.16 10.40
C GLU A 60 -8.70 12.83 9.04
N LEU A 61 -9.93 13.00 8.62
CA LEU A 61 -10.34 13.72 7.43
C LEU A 61 -11.18 14.94 7.82
N LYS A 62 -10.99 16.04 7.10
CA LYS A 62 -11.72 17.28 7.38
C LYS A 62 -13.09 17.26 6.70
N ASP A 63 -14.09 17.86 7.34
CA ASP A 63 -15.41 18.10 6.75
C ASP A 63 -16.09 16.83 6.19
N MET A 64 -15.89 15.68 6.83
CA MET A 64 -16.49 14.40 6.42
C MET A 64 -18.02 14.46 6.43
N ASP A 65 -18.62 15.13 7.42
CA ASP A 65 -20.09 15.32 7.53
C ASP A 65 -20.69 16.11 6.36
N SER A 66 -19.89 16.87 5.64
CA SER A 66 -20.34 17.70 4.53
C SER A 66 -20.22 17.02 3.16
N LEU A 67 -19.68 15.80 3.12
CA LEU A 67 -19.51 15.04 1.89
C LEU A 67 -20.88 14.55 1.38
N LYS A 68 -20.98 14.44 0.05
CA LYS A 68 -22.10 13.79 -0.62
C LYS A 68 -21.74 12.35 -0.93
N ASP A 69 -22.74 11.53 -1.23
CA ASP A 69 -22.58 10.08 -1.46
C ASP A 69 -21.51 9.71 -2.47
N ASN A 70 -21.24 10.56 -3.42
CA ASN A 70 -20.22 10.33 -4.46
C ASN A 70 -18.99 11.23 -4.30
N GLU A 71 -18.78 11.84 -3.15
CA GLU A 71 -17.59 12.62 -2.82
C GLU A 71 -16.70 11.84 -1.85
N GLY A 72 -15.39 11.98 -1.97
CA GLY A 72 -14.44 11.31 -1.10
C GLY A 72 -13.07 11.94 -1.14
N TYR A 73 -12.23 11.49 -0.23
CA TYR A 73 -10.80 11.79 -0.21
C TYR A 73 -10.05 10.69 -0.92
N ILE A 74 -8.95 11.02 -1.55
CA ILE A 74 -8.03 10.04 -2.13
C ILE A 74 -6.69 10.08 -1.39
N SER A 75 -5.96 8.98 -1.39
CA SER A 75 -4.60 8.96 -0.87
C SER A 75 -3.67 9.85 -1.69
N ASP A 76 -2.61 10.35 -1.06
CA ASP A 76 -1.54 11.09 -1.74
C ASP A 76 -0.87 10.25 -2.83
N SER A 77 -0.59 8.98 -2.56
CA SER A 77 -0.04 8.05 -3.56
C SER A 77 -0.94 7.89 -4.79
N PHE A 78 -2.27 7.91 -4.60
CA PHE A 78 -3.21 7.87 -5.72
C PHE A 78 -3.21 9.17 -6.51
N ALA A 79 -3.22 10.30 -5.79
CA ALA A 79 -3.16 11.62 -6.39
C ALA A 79 -1.88 11.82 -7.21
N ASP A 80 -0.73 11.47 -6.65
CA ASP A 80 0.57 11.65 -7.28
C ASP A 80 0.73 10.76 -8.52
N LYS A 81 0.40 9.47 -8.39
CA LYS A 81 0.54 8.50 -9.47
C LYS A 81 -0.24 8.87 -10.72
N TYR A 82 -1.42 9.44 -10.55
CA TYR A 82 -2.34 9.77 -11.65
C TYR A 82 -2.55 11.28 -11.86
N SER A 83 -1.79 12.10 -11.14
CA SER A 83 -1.89 13.57 -11.20
C SER A 83 -3.30 14.11 -10.94
N ILE A 84 -4.03 13.45 -10.00
CA ILE A 84 -5.41 13.80 -9.64
C ILE A 84 -5.38 14.94 -8.64
N LYS A 85 -6.30 15.90 -8.81
CA LYS A 85 -6.42 17.08 -7.95
C LYS A 85 -7.80 17.13 -7.27
N PRO A 86 -7.92 17.83 -6.13
CA PRO A 86 -9.22 18.13 -5.56
C PRO A 86 -10.13 18.83 -6.59
N GLY A 87 -11.37 18.34 -6.71
CA GLY A 87 -12.34 18.79 -7.71
C GLY A 87 -12.46 17.84 -8.92
N ASP A 88 -11.47 17.02 -9.19
CA ASP A 88 -11.53 16.03 -10.28
C ASP A 88 -12.53 14.91 -9.98
N THR A 89 -12.96 14.23 -11.03
CA THR A 89 -13.81 13.04 -10.92
C THR A 89 -13.06 11.82 -11.40
N ILE A 90 -12.94 10.82 -10.52
CA ILE A 90 -12.35 9.52 -10.83
C ILE A 90 -13.45 8.51 -11.18
N LYS A 91 -13.13 7.58 -12.06
CA LYS A 91 -13.99 6.45 -12.44
C LYS A 91 -13.31 5.17 -12.03
N LEU A 92 -14.03 4.34 -11.29
CA LEU A 92 -13.57 3.03 -10.84
C LEU A 92 -14.63 1.99 -11.21
N ASP A 93 -14.20 0.86 -11.72
CA ASP A 93 -15.08 -0.22 -12.15
C ASP A 93 -15.16 -1.31 -11.09
N ALA A 94 -16.33 -1.90 -10.93
CA ALA A 94 -16.49 -3.09 -10.12
C ALA A 94 -15.67 -4.26 -10.72
N GLN A 95 -15.07 -5.07 -9.84
CA GLN A 95 -14.19 -6.16 -10.28
C GLN A 95 -14.95 -7.28 -10.99
N TYR A 96 -16.18 -7.58 -10.54
CA TYR A 96 -16.96 -8.73 -11.01
C TYR A 96 -18.27 -8.35 -11.70
N GLU A 97 -18.58 -7.05 -11.79
CA GLU A 97 -19.81 -6.53 -12.36
C GLU A 97 -19.53 -5.46 -13.40
N LYS A 98 -20.47 -5.28 -14.35
CA LYS A 98 -20.39 -4.17 -15.30
C LYS A 98 -20.96 -2.88 -14.70
N LYS A 99 -20.43 -2.45 -13.57
CA LYS A 99 -20.83 -1.24 -12.87
C LYS A 99 -19.62 -0.33 -12.70
N THR A 100 -19.77 0.95 -13.08
CA THR A 100 -18.74 1.99 -12.94
C THR A 100 -19.20 2.99 -11.90
N TYR A 101 -18.37 3.23 -10.90
CA TYR A 101 -18.57 4.23 -9.86
C TYR A 101 -17.81 5.50 -10.20
N LYS A 102 -18.37 6.63 -9.87
CA LYS A 102 -17.77 7.96 -10.09
C LYS A 102 -17.64 8.65 -8.76
N PHE A 103 -16.41 8.98 -8.37
CA PHE A 103 -16.14 9.71 -7.14
C PHE A 103 -15.58 11.10 -7.48
N LYS A 104 -16.14 12.12 -6.89
CA LYS A 104 -15.59 13.47 -6.94
C LYS A 104 -14.59 13.63 -5.80
N VAL A 105 -13.37 13.99 -6.14
CA VAL A 105 -12.29 14.16 -5.18
C VAL A 105 -12.47 15.45 -4.40
N LYS A 106 -12.75 15.34 -3.11
CA LYS A 106 -12.88 16.50 -2.20
C LYS A 106 -11.53 17.01 -1.72
N GLY A 107 -10.61 16.08 -1.46
CA GLY A 107 -9.29 16.40 -0.95
C GLY A 107 -8.35 15.22 -1.01
N ILE A 108 -7.14 15.42 -0.49
CA ILE A 108 -6.07 14.41 -0.46
C ILE A 108 -5.76 14.07 0.99
N TYR A 109 -5.70 12.77 1.29
CA TYR A 109 -5.29 12.21 2.57
C TYR A 109 -3.82 11.80 2.50
N ASN A 110 -2.96 12.53 3.20
CA ASN A 110 -1.50 12.44 3.10
C ASN A 110 -0.84 11.46 4.07
N LYS A 111 -1.62 10.65 4.77
CA LYS A 111 -1.10 9.61 5.69
C LYS A 111 -1.20 8.20 5.10
N SER A 112 -1.52 8.05 3.81
CA SER A 112 -1.75 6.76 3.16
C SER A 112 -0.81 6.52 1.98
N GLN A 113 -0.06 5.43 2.02
CA GLN A 113 0.82 4.99 0.93
C GLN A 113 0.15 4.01 -0.05
N SER A 114 -1.09 3.61 0.18
CA SER A 114 -1.85 2.74 -0.72
C SER A 114 -2.71 3.57 -1.69
N ILE A 115 -3.05 2.98 -2.82
CA ILE A 115 -4.01 3.58 -3.75
C ILE A 115 -5.41 3.40 -3.17
N ALA A 116 -5.98 4.46 -2.63
CA ALA A 116 -7.21 4.36 -1.85
C ALA A 116 -8.12 5.59 -1.99
N VAL A 117 -9.42 5.34 -1.78
CA VAL A 117 -10.49 6.35 -1.61
C VAL A 117 -11.07 6.20 -0.21
N PHE A 118 -11.41 7.31 0.42
CA PHE A 118 -12.00 7.38 1.76
C PHE A 118 -13.29 8.18 1.71
N MET A 119 -14.32 7.66 2.35
CA MET A 119 -15.62 8.31 2.45
C MET A 119 -16.32 7.94 3.77
N PRO A 120 -17.37 8.67 4.19
CA PRO A 120 -18.16 8.28 5.35
C PRO A 120 -18.72 6.87 5.20
N ILE A 121 -18.74 6.10 6.27
CA ILE A 121 -19.22 4.71 6.24
C ILE A 121 -20.70 4.61 5.83
N GLU A 122 -21.50 5.61 6.16
CA GLU A 122 -22.91 5.67 5.75
C GLU A 122 -23.05 5.86 4.24
N HIS A 123 -22.31 6.81 3.65
CA HIS A 123 -22.27 7.03 2.21
C HIS A 123 -21.67 5.85 1.44
N PHE A 124 -20.74 5.13 2.07
CA PHE A 124 -20.18 3.91 1.52
C PHE A 124 -21.25 2.82 1.35
N ALA A 125 -22.07 2.59 2.38
CA ALA A 125 -23.18 1.62 2.31
C ALA A 125 -24.16 1.99 1.20
N ASP A 126 -24.57 3.26 1.10
CA ASP A 126 -25.48 3.75 0.07
C ASP A 126 -24.88 3.64 -1.34
N THR A 127 -23.59 3.97 -1.51
CA THR A 127 -22.91 3.92 -2.80
C THR A 127 -22.83 2.51 -3.37
N PHE A 128 -22.66 1.52 -2.49
CA PHE A 128 -22.45 0.13 -2.90
C PHE A 128 -23.70 -0.75 -2.75
N ASP A 129 -24.84 -0.18 -2.40
CA ASP A 129 -26.11 -0.90 -2.15
C ASP A 129 -25.93 -1.99 -1.05
N PHE A 130 -25.13 -1.72 -0.03
CA PHE A 130 -24.92 -2.62 1.09
C PHE A 130 -25.99 -2.44 2.17
N ALA A 131 -26.17 -3.47 2.98
CA ALA A 131 -27.13 -3.43 4.08
C ALA A 131 -26.72 -2.36 5.12
N ASP A 132 -27.71 -1.65 5.63
CA ASP A 132 -27.53 -0.67 6.70
C ASP A 132 -26.77 -1.27 7.89
N GLY A 133 -25.79 -0.53 8.39
CA GLY A 133 -24.99 -0.96 9.52
C GLY A 133 -23.97 -2.07 9.21
N ARG A 134 -23.81 -2.47 7.94
CA ARG A 134 -22.73 -3.36 7.53
C ARG A 134 -21.37 -2.70 7.77
N PHE A 135 -20.40 -3.51 8.15
CA PHE A 135 -18.99 -3.11 8.29
C PHE A 135 -18.09 -4.33 8.10
N SER A 136 -16.86 -4.09 7.67
CA SER A 136 -15.87 -5.14 7.43
C SER A 136 -15.00 -5.45 8.64
N GLY A 137 -14.96 -4.57 9.63
CA GLY A 137 -14.10 -4.78 10.80
C GLY A 137 -13.98 -3.58 11.73
N PHE A 138 -12.97 -3.69 12.59
CA PHE A 138 -12.68 -2.66 13.60
C PHE A 138 -11.23 -2.19 13.51
N LEU A 139 -11.04 -0.90 13.68
CA LEU A 139 -9.75 -0.25 13.95
C LEU A 139 -9.65 -0.02 15.47
N SER A 140 -8.51 -0.32 16.08
CA SER A 140 -8.32 -0.08 17.52
C SER A 140 -6.83 0.07 17.85
N ASP A 141 -6.53 0.91 18.85
CA ASP A 141 -5.19 1.03 19.43
C ASP A 141 -4.97 0.07 20.59
N THR A 142 -6.04 -0.54 21.08
CA THR A 142 -6.02 -1.56 22.14
C THR A 142 -6.54 -2.89 21.61
N ARG A 143 -6.11 -3.99 22.23
CA ARG A 143 -6.53 -5.33 21.81
C ARG A 143 -8.00 -5.58 22.17
N ILE A 144 -8.81 -5.88 21.18
CA ILE A 144 -10.20 -6.34 21.36
C ILE A 144 -10.16 -7.81 21.84
N LYS A 145 -10.92 -8.12 22.88
CA LYS A 145 -10.94 -9.43 23.54
C LYS A 145 -12.34 -10.08 23.63
N ASP A 146 -13.36 -9.31 23.37
CA ASP A 146 -14.77 -9.66 23.51
C ASP A 146 -15.41 -10.11 22.20
N ILE A 147 -14.66 -10.15 21.12
CA ILE A 147 -15.09 -10.75 19.85
C ILE A 147 -14.49 -12.16 19.77
N ASP A 148 -15.35 -13.16 19.52
CA ASP A 148 -14.92 -14.54 19.32
C ASP A 148 -13.96 -14.65 18.11
N GLU A 149 -12.85 -15.35 18.29
CA GLU A 149 -11.84 -15.55 17.24
C GLU A 149 -12.40 -16.25 16.00
N SER A 150 -13.49 -17.03 16.16
CA SER A 150 -14.19 -17.66 15.04
C SER A 150 -14.81 -16.65 14.07
N ASN A 151 -15.16 -15.46 14.53
CA ASN A 151 -15.75 -14.37 13.73
C ASN A 151 -14.67 -13.49 13.06
N ILE A 152 -13.43 -13.59 13.50
CA ILE A 152 -12.31 -12.81 12.95
C ILE A 152 -11.72 -13.58 11.76
N ALA A 153 -11.65 -12.91 10.60
CA ALA A 153 -10.97 -13.45 9.42
C ALA A 153 -9.45 -13.27 9.55
N THR A 154 -9.03 -12.08 9.95
CA THR A 154 -7.63 -11.76 10.19
C THR A 154 -7.49 -10.58 11.14
N THR A 155 -6.38 -10.55 11.87
CA THR A 155 -5.96 -9.39 12.67
C THR A 155 -4.61 -8.93 12.14
N ILE A 156 -4.56 -7.71 11.65
CA ILE A 156 -3.33 -7.09 11.16
C ILE A 156 -2.79 -6.20 12.27
N THR A 157 -1.52 -6.36 12.63
CA THR A 157 -0.85 -5.53 13.63
C THR A 157 0.35 -4.81 13.02
N ILE A 158 0.74 -3.67 13.62
CA ILE A 158 1.98 -2.97 13.22
C ILE A 158 3.17 -3.92 13.24
N ARG A 159 3.22 -4.82 14.23
CA ARG A 159 4.29 -5.80 14.37
C ARG A 159 4.37 -6.77 13.18
N ASP A 160 3.24 -7.15 12.60
CA ASP A 160 3.21 -8.06 11.45
C ASP A 160 3.75 -7.36 10.21
N ILE A 161 3.37 -6.09 10.00
CA ILE A 161 3.90 -5.27 8.90
C ILE A 161 5.40 -5.03 9.06
N THR A 162 5.86 -4.70 10.27
CA THR A 162 7.29 -4.51 10.53
C THR A 162 8.09 -5.78 10.27
N LYS A 163 7.59 -6.94 10.69
CA LYS A 163 8.24 -8.22 10.40
C LYS A 163 8.33 -8.51 8.90
N MET A 164 7.28 -8.20 8.14
CA MET A 164 7.32 -8.36 6.68
C MET A 164 8.36 -7.42 6.04
N ALA A 165 8.43 -6.17 6.50
CA ALA A 165 9.43 -5.21 6.04
C ALA A 165 10.85 -5.67 6.37
N ASP A 166 11.10 -6.15 7.59
CA ASP A 166 12.40 -6.68 8.03
C ASP A 166 12.81 -7.91 7.21
N GLN A 167 11.86 -8.79 6.87
CA GLN A 167 12.13 -9.96 6.03
C GLN A 167 12.50 -9.56 4.60
N LEU A 168 11.81 -8.56 4.03
CA LEU A 168 12.13 -8.04 2.70
C LEU A 168 13.51 -7.37 2.69
N ASP A 169 13.82 -6.56 3.70
CA ASP A 169 15.12 -5.89 3.85
C ASP A 169 16.25 -6.92 3.98
N HIS A 170 16.06 -7.94 4.79
CA HIS A 170 17.05 -9.01 4.96
C HIS A 170 17.27 -9.80 3.66
N SER A 171 16.20 -10.12 2.92
CA SER A 171 16.30 -10.80 1.64
C SER A 171 16.99 -9.94 0.60
N MET A 172 16.57 -8.68 0.43
CA MET A 172 17.19 -7.75 -0.53
C MET A 172 18.64 -7.45 -0.18
N GLY A 173 18.95 -7.26 1.10
CA GLY A 173 20.32 -7.04 1.57
C GLY A 173 21.26 -8.18 1.20
N SER A 174 20.81 -9.42 1.31
CA SER A 174 21.59 -10.59 0.91
C SER A 174 21.87 -10.62 -0.59
N TYR A 175 20.89 -10.33 -1.43
CA TYR A 175 21.08 -10.25 -2.89
C TYR A 175 22.04 -9.12 -3.28
N MET A 176 21.94 -7.96 -2.64
CA MET A 176 22.85 -6.83 -2.88
C MET A 176 24.29 -7.18 -2.53
N GLN A 177 24.50 -7.97 -1.48
CA GLN A 177 25.85 -8.43 -1.07
C GLN A 177 26.49 -9.35 -2.12
N TYR A 178 25.72 -10.31 -2.66
CA TYR A 178 26.20 -11.17 -3.75
C TYR A 178 26.50 -10.35 -5.01
N PHE A 179 25.64 -9.40 -5.36
CA PHE A 179 25.86 -8.51 -6.50
C PHE A 179 27.13 -7.66 -6.34
N GLN A 180 27.39 -7.15 -5.15
CA GLN A 180 28.59 -6.38 -4.84
C GLN A 180 29.87 -7.22 -5.02
N VAL A 181 29.89 -8.46 -4.55
CA VAL A 181 31.02 -9.38 -4.76
C VAL A 181 31.26 -9.63 -6.25
N LEU A 182 30.21 -9.88 -7.00
CA LEU A 182 30.28 -10.07 -8.46
C LEU A 182 30.86 -8.84 -9.16
N CYS A 183 30.43 -7.63 -8.80
CA CYS A 183 30.97 -6.37 -9.35
C CYS A 183 32.46 -6.21 -9.05
N ILE A 184 32.91 -6.56 -7.84
CA ILE A 184 34.35 -6.50 -7.48
C ILE A 184 35.16 -7.47 -8.34
N LEU A 185 34.69 -8.70 -8.54
CA LEU A 185 35.37 -9.69 -9.40
C LEU A 185 35.46 -9.20 -10.85
N LEU A 186 34.36 -8.69 -11.41
CA LEU A 186 34.34 -8.14 -12.77
C LEU A 186 35.28 -6.97 -12.91
N SER A 187 35.32 -6.06 -11.92
CA SER A 187 36.26 -4.92 -11.92
C SER A 187 37.71 -5.37 -11.91
N ALA A 188 38.07 -6.38 -11.12
CA ALA A 188 39.40 -6.95 -11.07
C ALA A 188 39.84 -7.54 -12.43
N VAL A 189 38.94 -8.30 -13.09
CA VAL A 189 39.14 -8.84 -14.43
C VAL A 189 39.34 -7.74 -15.45
N MET A 190 38.52 -6.68 -15.42
CA MET A 190 38.64 -5.54 -16.33
C MET A 190 39.98 -4.81 -16.17
N ILE A 191 40.38 -4.57 -14.93
CA ILE A 191 41.69 -3.95 -14.64
C ILE A 191 42.83 -4.82 -15.18
N TYR A 192 42.77 -6.13 -14.95
CA TYR A 192 43.79 -7.05 -15.48
C TYR A 192 43.87 -7.02 -17.00
N LEU A 193 42.72 -7.10 -17.69
CA LEU A 193 42.67 -7.05 -19.15
C LEU A 193 43.18 -5.74 -19.73
N LEU A 194 42.82 -4.59 -19.14
CA LEU A 194 43.31 -3.28 -19.55
C LEU A 194 44.79 -3.17 -19.36
N THR A 195 45.33 -3.61 -18.22
CA THR A 195 46.75 -3.61 -17.92
C THR A 195 47.52 -4.47 -18.93
N LYS A 196 47.01 -5.68 -19.22
CA LYS A 196 47.60 -6.59 -20.22
C LYS A 196 47.63 -5.95 -21.61
N LEU A 197 46.53 -5.36 -22.06
CA LEU A 197 46.42 -4.67 -23.34
C LEU A 197 47.41 -3.49 -23.47
N ILE A 198 47.56 -2.71 -22.38
CA ILE A 198 48.54 -1.58 -22.36
C ILE A 198 49.95 -2.10 -22.47
N ILE A 199 50.31 -3.18 -21.76
CA ILE A 199 51.63 -3.77 -21.83
C ILE A 199 51.90 -4.32 -23.24
N GLU A 200 51.00 -5.12 -23.79
CA GLU A 200 51.14 -5.69 -25.15
C GLU A 200 51.30 -4.58 -26.21
N LYS A 201 50.46 -3.54 -26.13
CA LYS A 201 50.54 -2.43 -27.09
C LYS A 201 51.86 -1.61 -27.01
N ASN A 202 52.45 -1.53 -25.82
CA ASN A 202 53.66 -0.78 -25.59
C ASN A 202 54.94 -1.66 -25.49
N GLU A 203 54.84 -2.96 -25.81
CA GLU A 203 55.96 -3.91 -25.70
C GLU A 203 57.20 -3.43 -26.44
N THR A 204 57.03 -2.91 -27.67
CA THR A 204 58.16 -2.37 -28.49
C THR A 204 58.79 -1.14 -27.84
N ALA A 205 57.98 -0.24 -27.26
CA ALA A 205 58.49 0.96 -26.58
C ALA A 205 59.21 0.60 -25.29
N ILE A 206 58.68 -0.35 -24.51
CA ILE A 206 59.30 -0.84 -23.26
C ILE A 206 60.61 -1.55 -23.56
N SER A 207 60.66 -2.38 -24.61
CA SER A 207 61.87 -3.06 -25.04
C SER A 207 62.96 -2.08 -25.50
N MET A 208 62.60 -1.02 -26.24
CA MET A 208 63.54 0.02 -26.63
C MET A 208 64.11 0.76 -25.43
N THR A 209 63.29 1.14 -24.46
CA THR A 209 63.71 1.83 -23.24
C THR A 209 64.73 0.98 -22.45
N LYS A 210 64.44 -0.32 -22.35
CA LYS A 210 65.33 -1.28 -21.68
C LYS A 210 66.67 -1.48 -22.39
N ILE A 211 66.72 -1.42 -23.75
CA ILE A 211 67.93 -1.53 -24.55
C ILE A 211 68.78 -0.25 -24.43
N LEU A 212 68.14 0.92 -24.30
CA LEU A 212 68.79 2.19 -24.15
C LEU A 212 69.32 2.48 -22.73
N GLY A 213 69.09 1.58 -21.77
CA GLY A 213 69.69 1.65 -20.44
C GLY A 213 69.00 2.64 -19.47
N TYR A 214 67.76 3.00 -19.69
CA TYR A 214 66.95 3.78 -18.75
C TYR A 214 66.14 2.91 -17.84
#